data_49a5060b1ffd634f565e94973762600c
#
_entry.id   49a5060b1ffd634f565e94973762600c
#
_cell.length_a   1.000
_cell.length_b   1.000
_cell.length_c   1.000
_cell.angle_alpha   90.00
_cell.angle_beta   90.00
_cell.angle_gamma   90.00
#
_symmetry.space_group_name_H-M   'P 1'
#
loop_
_entity.id
_entity.type
_entity.pdbx_description
1 polymer ?
#
loop_
_entity_poly.entity_id
_entity_poly.type
_entity_poly.pdbx_seq_one_letter_code
_entity_poly.pdbx_strand_id
1 'polypeptide(L)'
;MNKKRQILLSAVLASALASNAQVTINVDASNPGIKVSPNLYGIFFEDINHAADGGLYAELISNRSFEDDDKNIPTWKTAAQEGAKINAQLTNKGLLNNAQGKALQLTIAAKPAATASLINEGFWGINAVQGRTYKLSFWAKGSYKGGLKARLTNAKGDKVYAETSLNAKVGKKWTKYTAELTANANDAKAQFELVADGKGTIVLDVVSLFPPTFKNRENGLRP
;
A
#
# COMPACT_ATOMS: atom_id res chain seq x y z
N MET A 1 52.96 36.39 -21.80
CA MET A 1 51.90 36.11 -22.77
C MET A 1 51.18 37.43 -23.06
N ASN A 2 51.01 37.81 -24.32
CA ASN A 2 50.58 39.13 -24.74
C ASN A 2 49.07 39.32 -24.44
N LYS A 3 48.64 40.40 -23.76
CA LYS A 3 47.23 40.69 -23.37
C LYS A 3 46.23 40.49 -24.48
N LYS A 4 46.63 40.81 -25.74
CA LYS A 4 45.79 40.59 -26.93
C LYS A 4 45.53 39.10 -27.22
N ARG A 5 46.48 38.19 -26.95
CA ARG A 5 46.31 36.74 -27.09
C ARG A 5 45.40 36.16 -26.00
N GLN A 6 45.43 36.71 -24.77
CA GLN A 6 44.54 36.25 -23.71
C GLN A 6 43.09 36.65 -23.97
N ILE A 7 42.84 37.84 -24.52
CA ILE A 7 41.51 38.32 -24.89
C ILE A 7 40.92 37.47 -26.06
N LEU A 8 41.78 37.13 -27.05
CA LEU A 8 41.32 36.26 -28.14
C LEU A 8 40.97 34.82 -27.67
N LEU A 9 41.80 34.27 -26.78
CA LEU A 9 41.52 32.95 -26.21
C LEU A 9 40.24 32.95 -25.37
N SER A 10 39.99 33.98 -24.58
CA SER A 10 38.78 34.14 -23.79
C SER A 10 37.51 34.32 -24.65
N ALA A 11 37.60 35.02 -25.77
CA ALA A 11 36.50 35.20 -26.70
C ALA A 11 36.14 33.92 -27.45
N VAL A 12 37.15 33.09 -27.82
CA VAL A 12 36.91 31.78 -28.45
C VAL A 12 36.35 30.78 -27.48
N LEU A 13 36.77 30.80 -26.19
CA LEU A 13 36.20 29.93 -25.16
C LEU A 13 34.74 30.31 -24.81
N ALA A 14 34.42 31.59 -24.78
CA ALA A 14 33.06 32.10 -24.54
C ALA A 14 32.09 31.75 -25.67
N SER A 15 32.56 31.76 -26.94
CA SER A 15 31.71 31.37 -28.07
C SER A 15 31.46 29.86 -28.16
N ALA A 16 32.37 29.00 -27.62
CA ALA A 16 32.19 27.56 -27.55
C ALA A 16 31.17 27.14 -26.49
N LEU A 17 30.90 27.97 -25.48
CA LEU A 17 29.93 27.69 -24.42
C LEU A 17 28.48 28.14 -24.79
N ALA A 18 28.32 28.85 -25.89
CA ALA A 18 27.01 29.37 -26.33
C ALA A 18 26.33 28.54 -27.44
N SER A 19 26.87 27.38 -27.81
CA SER A 19 26.24 26.49 -28.75
C SER A 19 25.12 25.70 -28.09
N ASN A 20 23.94 26.29 -27.95
CA ASN A 20 22.73 25.53 -27.69
C ASN A 20 22.41 24.74 -28.98
N ALA A 21 22.75 23.44 -28.97
CA ALA A 21 22.31 22.54 -30.02
C ALA A 21 20.80 22.32 -29.88
N GLN A 22 20.01 23.15 -30.54
CA GLN A 22 18.56 22.95 -30.60
C GLN A 22 18.29 21.87 -31.67
N VAL A 23 17.83 20.73 -31.28
CA VAL A 23 17.30 19.71 -32.18
C VAL A 23 15.84 20.02 -32.47
N THR A 24 15.51 20.27 -33.72
CA THR A 24 14.12 20.44 -34.17
C THR A 24 13.69 19.15 -34.86
N ILE A 25 12.65 18.52 -34.35
CA ILE A 25 12.02 17.37 -34.99
C ILE A 25 10.75 17.85 -35.65
N ASN A 26 10.70 17.79 -37.00
CA ASN A 26 9.50 18.10 -37.76
C ASN A 26 8.73 16.82 -38.02
N VAL A 27 7.48 16.78 -37.57
CA VAL A 27 6.57 15.65 -37.81
C VAL A 27 5.50 16.12 -38.78
N ASP A 28 5.49 15.57 -40.00
CA ASP A 28 4.42 15.80 -40.97
C ASP A 28 3.27 14.84 -40.75
N ALA A 29 2.28 15.24 -39.97
CA ALA A 29 1.09 14.44 -39.67
C ALA A 29 0.11 14.37 -40.88
N SER A 30 0.29 15.18 -41.93
CA SER A 30 -0.52 15.12 -43.13
C SER A 30 -0.10 14.02 -44.11
N ASN A 31 1.10 13.49 -43.93
CA ASN A 31 1.65 12.38 -44.73
C ASN A 31 1.92 11.16 -43.80
N PRO A 32 0.89 10.45 -43.34
CA PRO A 32 1.09 9.29 -42.52
C PRO A 32 1.81 8.20 -43.32
N GLY A 33 2.88 7.65 -42.75
CA GLY A 33 3.67 6.59 -43.33
C GLY A 33 2.91 5.27 -43.46
N ILE A 34 3.54 4.16 -43.16
CA ILE A 34 2.95 2.81 -43.23
C ILE A 34 1.80 2.72 -42.22
N LYS A 35 0.65 2.24 -42.67
CA LYS A 35 -0.50 1.97 -41.79
C LYS A 35 -0.13 0.90 -40.77
N VAL A 36 -0.12 1.25 -39.50
CA VAL A 36 0.08 0.32 -38.42
C VAL A 36 -1.12 -0.63 -38.28
N SER A 37 -0.87 -1.93 -38.19
CA SER A 37 -1.93 -2.90 -37.97
C SER A 37 -2.72 -2.59 -36.68
N PRO A 38 -4.06 -2.65 -36.68
CA PRO A 38 -4.85 -2.44 -35.48
C PRO A 38 -4.58 -3.51 -34.40
N ASN A 39 -3.91 -4.59 -34.76
CA ASN A 39 -3.50 -5.65 -33.82
C ASN A 39 -2.04 -5.50 -33.38
N LEU A 40 -1.31 -4.48 -33.85
CA LEU A 40 0.05 -4.22 -33.45
C LEU A 40 0.06 -3.28 -32.25
N TYR A 41 -0.21 -3.82 -31.10
CA TYR A 41 0.04 -3.16 -29.83
C TYR A 41 0.57 -4.18 -28.82
N GLY A 42 1.36 -3.69 -27.94
CA GLY A 42 1.93 -4.45 -26.85
C GLY A 42 2.37 -3.49 -25.76
N ILE A 43 2.58 -4.03 -24.61
CA ILE A 43 3.13 -3.34 -23.47
C ILE A 43 4.28 -4.18 -22.94
N PHE A 44 5.43 -3.55 -22.69
CA PHE A 44 6.43 -4.12 -21.80
C PHE A 44 6.01 -3.80 -20.38
N PHE A 45 5.77 -4.85 -19.60
CA PHE A 45 5.39 -4.72 -18.21
C PHE A 45 6.44 -5.41 -17.34
N GLU A 46 7.00 -4.66 -16.40
CA GLU A 46 7.96 -5.16 -15.42
C GLU A 46 7.55 -4.63 -14.05
N ASP A 47 7.56 -5.50 -13.04
CA ASP A 47 7.19 -5.13 -11.68
C ASP A 47 8.35 -4.43 -10.95
N ILE A 48 8.73 -3.26 -11.49
CA ILE A 48 9.67 -2.36 -10.83
C ILE A 48 8.88 -1.38 -9.95
N ASN A 49 9.38 -1.16 -8.73
CA ASN A 49 8.80 -0.20 -7.80
C ASN A 49 7.30 -0.42 -7.54
N HIS A 50 6.88 -1.67 -7.39
CA HIS A 50 5.47 -2.04 -7.17
C HIS A 50 4.55 -1.57 -8.30
N ALA A 51 4.98 -1.69 -9.55
CA ALA A 51 4.17 -1.30 -10.70
C ALA A 51 2.92 -2.19 -10.85
N ALA A 52 2.97 -3.44 -10.40
CA ALA A 52 1.83 -4.36 -10.34
C ALA A 52 1.07 -4.19 -9.02
N ASP A 53 1.48 -4.89 -7.97
CA ASP A 53 0.86 -4.85 -6.64
C ASP A 53 1.17 -3.49 -5.97
N GLY A 54 0.13 -2.75 -5.57
CA GLY A 54 0.27 -1.38 -5.09
C GLY A 54 0.36 -0.32 -6.20
N GLY A 55 0.49 -0.75 -7.46
CA GLY A 55 0.50 0.05 -8.68
C GLY A 55 -0.79 -0.07 -9.48
N LEU A 56 -0.74 -0.71 -10.66
CA LEU A 56 -1.92 -0.94 -11.52
C LEU A 56 -3.00 -1.73 -10.79
N TYR A 57 -2.64 -2.75 -10.06
CA TYR A 57 -3.51 -3.43 -9.10
C TYR A 57 -3.54 -2.61 -7.82
N ALA A 58 -4.69 -2.04 -7.51
CA ALA A 58 -4.83 -0.98 -6.51
C ALA A 58 -4.83 -1.48 -5.06
N GLU A 59 -4.24 -2.65 -4.78
CA GLU A 59 -4.06 -3.12 -3.41
C GLU A 59 -3.23 -2.11 -2.59
N LEU A 60 -3.68 -1.76 -1.40
CA LEU A 60 -3.02 -0.79 -0.53
C LEU A 60 -2.25 -1.46 0.61
N ILE A 61 -2.53 -2.72 0.92
CA ILE A 61 -1.83 -3.49 1.95
C ILE A 61 -0.62 -4.18 1.34
N SER A 62 0.56 -3.83 1.78
CA SER A 62 1.79 -4.54 1.44
C SER A 62 1.93 -5.81 2.27
N ASN A 63 2.48 -6.89 1.70
CA ASN A 63 2.60 -8.21 2.37
C ASN A 63 1.26 -8.70 2.96
N ARG A 64 0.20 -8.65 2.16
CA ARG A 64 -1.18 -8.94 2.58
C ARG A 64 -1.43 -10.38 3.07
N SER A 65 -0.61 -11.33 2.60
CA SER A 65 -0.69 -12.76 2.94
C SER A 65 0.46 -13.23 3.82
N PHE A 66 1.33 -12.32 4.29
CA PHE A 66 2.46 -12.61 5.18
C PHE A 66 3.51 -13.55 4.58
N GLU A 67 3.60 -13.61 3.24
CA GLU A 67 4.48 -14.53 2.51
C GLU A 67 5.84 -13.94 2.12
N ASP A 68 6.06 -12.63 2.29
CA ASP A 68 7.23 -11.91 1.78
C ASP A 68 8.55 -12.27 2.51
N ASP A 69 8.47 -12.85 3.71
CA ASP A 69 9.65 -13.25 4.49
C ASP A 69 9.32 -14.48 5.36
N ASP A 70 10.33 -15.33 5.63
CA ASP A 70 10.14 -16.57 6.38
C ASP A 70 10.13 -16.38 7.89
N LYS A 71 10.68 -15.29 8.38
CA LYS A 71 10.91 -15.05 9.81
C LYS A 71 10.29 -13.75 10.31
N ASN A 72 10.15 -12.77 9.43
CA ASN A 72 9.69 -11.43 9.74
C ASN A 72 8.34 -11.14 9.09
N ILE A 73 7.73 -10.05 9.49
CA ILE A 73 6.49 -9.53 8.92
C ILE A 73 6.74 -8.13 8.33
N PRO A 74 7.54 -8.02 7.24
CA PRO A 74 7.86 -6.73 6.67
C PRO A 74 6.59 -5.93 6.38
N THR A 75 6.68 -4.60 6.52
CA THR A 75 5.57 -3.63 6.39
C THR A 75 4.48 -3.70 7.46
N TRP A 76 4.53 -4.71 8.33
CA TRP A 76 3.63 -4.85 9.47
C TRP A 76 4.35 -4.55 10.77
N LYS A 77 3.69 -3.82 11.66
CA LYS A 77 4.17 -3.53 13.02
C LYS A 77 3.03 -3.61 14.02
N THR A 78 3.38 -3.75 15.29
CA THR A 78 2.43 -3.76 16.39
C THR A 78 2.64 -2.55 17.29
N ALA A 79 1.55 -2.03 17.86
CA ALA A 79 1.56 -1.02 18.90
C ALA A 79 0.58 -1.40 20.01
N ALA A 80 0.84 -0.99 21.23
CA ALA A 80 -0.04 -1.23 22.36
C ALA A 80 -0.02 -0.01 23.29
N GLN A 81 -1.20 0.40 23.75
CA GLN A 81 -1.36 1.38 24.81
C GLN A 81 -0.98 0.79 26.16
N GLU A 82 -0.77 1.63 27.15
CA GLU A 82 -0.59 1.18 28.53
C GLU A 82 -1.78 0.31 28.98
N GLY A 83 -1.48 -0.84 29.58
CA GLY A 83 -2.50 -1.83 29.94
C GLY A 83 -2.89 -2.82 28.84
N ALA A 84 -2.29 -2.71 27.64
CA ALA A 84 -2.44 -3.70 26.58
C ALA A 84 -1.11 -4.34 26.19
N LYS A 85 -1.20 -5.56 25.64
CA LYS A 85 -0.08 -6.31 25.05
C LYS A 85 -0.53 -6.95 23.75
N ILE A 86 0.34 -6.99 22.77
CA ILE A 86 0.16 -7.69 21.50
C ILE A 86 1.47 -8.36 21.12
N ASN A 87 1.39 -9.62 20.72
CA ASN A 87 2.49 -10.35 20.10
C ASN A 87 2.03 -10.84 18.73
N ALA A 88 2.83 -10.61 17.70
CA ALA A 88 2.58 -11.03 16.33
C ALA A 88 3.68 -12.01 15.91
N GLN A 89 3.29 -13.16 15.39
CA GLN A 89 4.21 -14.19 14.90
C GLN A 89 3.64 -14.93 13.70
N LEU A 90 4.50 -15.33 12.78
CA LEU A 90 4.12 -16.20 11.68
C LEU A 90 3.76 -17.60 12.18
N THR A 91 2.78 -18.22 11.52
CA THR A 91 2.39 -19.62 11.78
C THR A 91 2.15 -20.33 10.46
N ASN A 92 2.56 -21.59 10.37
CA ASN A 92 2.29 -22.51 9.27
C ASN A 92 1.24 -23.56 9.62
N LYS A 93 0.51 -23.38 10.74
CA LYS A 93 -0.48 -24.34 11.24
C LYS A 93 -1.90 -23.91 10.95
N GLY A 94 -2.67 -24.84 10.38
CA GLY A 94 -4.09 -24.62 10.12
C GLY A 94 -4.34 -23.44 9.20
N LEU A 95 -3.63 -23.38 8.08
CA LEU A 95 -3.68 -22.33 7.09
C LEU A 95 -5.06 -22.20 6.45
N LEU A 96 -5.30 -21.11 5.75
CA LEU A 96 -6.56 -20.81 5.07
C LEU A 96 -6.87 -21.84 3.98
N ASN A 97 -5.87 -22.22 3.22
CA ASN A 97 -5.92 -23.24 2.17
C ASN A 97 -4.52 -23.77 1.86
N ASN A 98 -4.41 -24.68 0.90
CA ASN A 98 -3.12 -25.31 0.53
C ASN A 98 -2.19 -24.43 -0.29
N ALA A 99 -2.66 -23.29 -0.80
CA ALA A 99 -1.84 -22.34 -1.57
C ALA A 99 -1.12 -21.34 -0.65
N GLN A 100 -1.57 -21.19 0.61
CA GLN A 100 -0.94 -20.33 1.61
C GLN A 100 0.11 -21.12 2.39
N GLY A 101 1.32 -20.59 2.50
CA GLY A 101 2.41 -21.18 3.29
C GLY A 101 2.43 -20.70 4.74
N LYS A 102 1.87 -19.51 4.98
CA LYS A 102 1.92 -18.81 6.27
C LYS A 102 0.62 -18.08 6.57
N ALA A 103 0.45 -17.72 7.82
CA ALA A 103 -0.58 -16.81 8.30
C ALA A 103 0.00 -16.04 9.51
N LEU A 104 -0.59 -14.89 9.87
CA LEU A 104 -0.16 -14.12 11.03
C LEU A 104 -1.00 -14.45 12.25
N GLN A 105 -0.37 -14.93 13.31
CA GLN A 105 -1.01 -15.13 14.61
C GLN A 105 -0.74 -13.94 15.52
N LEU A 106 -1.81 -13.33 16.01
CA LEU A 106 -1.78 -12.30 17.05
C LEU A 106 -2.22 -12.90 18.38
N THR A 107 -1.46 -12.63 19.43
CA THR A 107 -1.87 -12.90 20.81
C THR A 107 -2.05 -11.56 21.51
N ILE A 108 -3.27 -11.28 21.94
CA ILE A 108 -3.70 -9.96 22.44
C ILE A 108 -4.20 -10.11 23.87
N ALA A 109 -3.81 -9.17 24.74
CA ALA A 109 -4.35 -9.00 26.07
C ALA A 109 -4.46 -7.51 26.38
N ALA A 110 -5.68 -6.98 26.42
CA ALA A 110 -5.97 -5.60 26.77
C ALA A 110 -6.85 -5.54 28.03
N LYS A 111 -6.51 -4.64 28.96
CA LYS A 111 -7.35 -4.23 30.07
C LYS A 111 -8.51 -3.37 29.55
N PRO A 112 -9.59 -3.19 30.30
CA PRO A 112 -10.65 -2.26 29.91
C PRO A 112 -10.11 -0.88 29.53
N ALA A 113 -10.61 -0.30 28.44
CA ALA A 113 -10.21 0.96 27.84
C ALA A 113 -8.81 1.00 27.18
N ALA A 114 -7.99 -0.04 27.29
CA ALA A 114 -6.71 -0.14 26.58
C ALA A 114 -6.88 -0.84 25.24
N THR A 115 -6.07 -0.48 24.26
CA THR A 115 -6.10 -1.06 22.92
C THR A 115 -4.71 -1.49 22.44
N ALA A 116 -4.69 -2.48 21.57
CA ALA A 116 -3.53 -2.92 20.83
C ALA A 116 -3.83 -2.90 19.33
N SER A 117 -2.84 -2.56 18.51
CA SER A 117 -3.00 -2.39 17.07
C SER A 117 -2.02 -3.22 16.29
N LEU A 118 -2.48 -3.80 15.18
CA LEU A 118 -1.67 -4.28 14.07
C LEU A 118 -1.73 -3.24 12.97
N ILE A 119 -0.56 -2.79 12.48
CA ILE A 119 -0.43 -1.63 11.60
C ILE A 119 0.26 -2.05 10.32
N ASN A 120 -0.24 -1.57 9.18
CA ASN A 120 0.39 -1.73 7.86
C ASN A 120 0.64 -0.36 7.23
N GLU A 121 1.86 -0.13 6.76
CA GLU A 121 2.29 1.14 6.17
C GLU A 121 2.00 1.23 4.66
N GLY A 122 1.45 0.17 4.06
CA GLY A 122 1.24 0.08 2.61
C GLY A 122 2.55 0.01 1.83
N PHE A 123 2.50 0.45 0.58
CA PHE A 123 3.63 0.48 -0.35
C PHE A 123 4.32 1.84 -0.39
N TRP A 124 4.68 2.53 0.60
CA TRP A 124 5.18 3.90 0.79
C TRP A 124 4.15 4.87 1.37
N GLY A 125 3.22 4.37 2.11
CA GLY A 125 2.06 5.04 2.64
C GLY A 125 0.80 4.72 1.85
N ILE A 126 -0.32 4.84 2.52
CA ILE A 126 -1.66 4.68 1.95
C ILE A 126 -2.18 6.08 1.61
N ASN A 127 -2.54 6.31 0.34
CA ASN A 127 -3.12 7.59 -0.06
C ASN A 127 -4.59 7.69 0.38
N ALA A 128 -4.81 8.22 1.59
CA ALA A 128 -6.14 8.59 2.05
C ALA A 128 -6.61 9.86 1.33
N VAL A 129 -7.79 9.81 0.73
CA VAL A 129 -8.39 10.95 0.01
C VAL A 129 -9.77 11.22 0.60
N GLN A 130 -9.99 12.45 1.04
CA GLN A 130 -11.26 12.88 1.64
C GLN A 130 -12.47 12.51 0.77
N GLY A 131 -13.48 11.92 1.38
CA GLY A 131 -14.70 11.48 0.72
C GLY A 131 -14.60 10.15 -0.02
N ARG A 132 -13.42 9.56 -0.18
CA ARG A 132 -13.28 8.22 -0.77
C ARG A 132 -13.54 7.14 0.25
N THR A 133 -14.23 6.08 -0.20
CA THR A 133 -14.51 4.88 0.59
C THR A 133 -13.59 3.75 0.18
N TYR A 134 -12.88 3.19 1.16
CA TYR A 134 -11.94 2.09 1.02
C TYR A 134 -12.60 0.79 1.48
N LYS A 135 -12.45 -0.28 0.69
CA LYS A 135 -13.04 -1.58 0.97
C LYS A 135 -11.99 -2.48 1.62
N LEU A 136 -12.20 -2.79 2.90
CA LEU A 136 -11.40 -3.74 3.66
C LEU A 136 -11.96 -5.15 3.53
N SER A 137 -11.11 -6.14 3.37
CA SER A 137 -11.44 -7.54 3.61
C SER A 137 -10.26 -8.27 4.23
N PHE A 138 -10.53 -9.28 5.07
CA PHE A 138 -9.52 -10.17 5.62
C PHE A 138 -10.15 -11.49 6.05
N TRP A 139 -9.34 -12.52 6.12
CA TRP A 139 -9.75 -13.78 6.72
C TRP A 139 -9.20 -13.85 8.14
N ALA A 140 -10.04 -14.35 9.06
CA ALA A 140 -9.60 -14.56 10.44
C ALA A 140 -10.27 -15.78 11.08
N LYS A 141 -9.53 -16.38 12.02
CA LYS A 141 -10.02 -17.38 12.98
C LYS A 141 -9.31 -17.21 14.32
N GLY A 142 -9.82 -17.82 15.36
CA GLY A 142 -9.16 -17.79 16.68
C GLY A 142 -10.08 -17.97 17.86
N SER A 143 -9.66 -17.40 18.98
CA SER A 143 -10.40 -17.43 20.25
C SER A 143 -10.56 -16.02 20.86
N TYR A 144 -10.35 -14.98 20.04
CA TYR A 144 -10.40 -13.60 20.49
C TYR A 144 -11.81 -13.20 20.95
N LYS A 145 -11.85 -12.47 22.06
CA LYS A 145 -13.06 -11.86 22.60
C LYS A 145 -12.80 -10.40 22.89
N GLY A 146 -13.53 -9.54 22.23
CA GLY A 146 -13.44 -8.09 22.31
C GLY A 146 -13.89 -7.44 21.02
N GLY A 147 -13.89 -6.10 20.99
CA GLY A 147 -14.15 -5.31 19.80
C GLY A 147 -12.95 -5.26 18.87
N LEU A 148 -13.23 -5.21 17.59
CA LEU A 148 -12.25 -4.91 16.56
C LEU A 148 -12.68 -3.67 15.80
N LYS A 149 -11.72 -2.80 15.50
CA LYS A 149 -11.93 -1.62 14.65
C LYS A 149 -10.89 -1.59 13.55
N ALA A 150 -11.26 -1.09 12.40
CA ALA A 150 -10.34 -0.74 11.33
C ALA A 150 -10.21 0.78 11.25
N ARG A 151 -8.99 1.27 11.01
CA ARG A 151 -8.69 2.70 10.90
C ARG A 151 -7.77 3.00 9.73
N LEU A 152 -7.88 4.23 9.22
CA LEU A 152 -6.81 4.91 8.49
C LEU A 152 -6.33 6.04 9.38
N THR A 153 -5.01 6.10 9.63
CA THR A 153 -4.39 7.10 10.50
C THR A 153 -3.18 7.73 9.82
N ASN A 154 -2.68 8.84 10.35
CA ASN A 154 -1.36 9.31 9.95
C ASN A 154 -0.25 8.36 10.47
N ALA A 155 0.96 8.54 9.99
CA ALA A 155 2.11 7.70 10.36
C ALA A 155 2.43 7.66 11.86
N LYS A 156 1.99 8.68 12.64
CA LYS A 156 2.14 8.72 14.10
C LYS A 156 1.00 8.01 14.84
N GLY A 157 -0.14 7.75 14.18
CA GLY A 157 -1.32 7.16 14.79
C GLY A 157 -2.14 8.11 15.66
N ASP A 158 -1.81 9.41 15.69
CA ASP A 158 -2.50 10.42 16.53
C ASP A 158 -3.63 11.14 15.79
N LYS A 159 -3.74 11.00 14.46
CA LYS A 159 -4.84 11.51 13.65
C LYS A 159 -5.56 10.36 12.95
N VAL A 160 -6.88 10.30 13.13
CA VAL A 160 -7.74 9.28 12.51
C VAL A 160 -8.47 9.90 11.32
N TYR A 161 -8.27 9.35 10.14
CA TYR A 161 -8.92 9.79 8.89
C TYR A 161 -10.14 8.97 8.53
N ALA A 162 -10.20 7.74 8.98
CA ALA A 162 -11.37 6.87 8.88
C ALA A 162 -11.37 5.87 10.03
N GLU A 163 -12.53 5.53 10.56
CA GLU A 163 -12.70 4.47 11.55
C GLU A 163 -14.02 3.74 11.29
N THR A 164 -14.00 2.42 11.40
CA THR A 164 -15.21 1.61 11.42
C THR A 164 -15.08 0.48 12.43
N SER A 165 -16.16 0.21 13.16
CA SER A 165 -16.23 -0.96 14.04
C SER A 165 -16.55 -2.20 13.21
N LEU A 166 -15.77 -3.27 13.42
CA LEU A 166 -15.94 -4.52 12.71
C LEU A 166 -16.96 -5.38 13.47
N ASN A 167 -18.02 -5.81 12.80
CA ASN A 167 -18.94 -6.81 13.38
C ASN A 167 -18.30 -8.22 13.24
N ALA A 168 -17.13 -8.38 13.85
CA ALA A 168 -16.29 -9.58 13.71
C ALA A 168 -16.31 -10.39 15.01
N LYS A 169 -17.07 -11.49 15.01
CA LYS A 169 -16.99 -12.52 16.06
C LYS A 169 -15.99 -13.59 15.62
N VAL A 170 -14.73 -13.42 16.04
CA VAL A 170 -13.65 -14.32 15.65
C VAL A 170 -13.87 -15.70 16.30
N GLY A 171 -14.15 -16.69 15.46
CA GLY A 171 -14.40 -18.08 15.86
C GLY A 171 -13.28 -19.03 15.40
N LYS A 172 -13.43 -20.32 15.71
CA LYS A 172 -12.43 -21.36 15.41
C LYS A 172 -12.27 -21.67 13.91
N LYS A 173 -13.25 -21.30 13.07
CA LYS A 173 -13.23 -21.52 11.62
C LYS A 173 -12.79 -20.26 10.91
N TRP A 174 -12.05 -20.40 9.82
CA TRP A 174 -11.75 -19.32 8.91
C TRP A 174 -13.04 -18.65 8.41
N THR A 175 -13.14 -17.35 8.62
CA THR A 175 -14.28 -16.53 8.21
C THR A 175 -13.74 -15.27 7.55
N LYS A 176 -14.33 -14.91 6.41
CA LYS A 176 -14.02 -13.64 5.73
C LYS A 176 -14.83 -12.52 6.38
N TYR A 177 -14.14 -11.47 6.76
CA TYR A 177 -14.72 -10.22 7.26
C TYR A 177 -14.51 -9.12 6.25
N THR A 178 -15.48 -8.23 6.15
CA THR A 178 -15.44 -7.06 5.26
C THR A 178 -15.89 -5.82 6.00
N ALA A 179 -15.37 -4.66 5.61
CA ALA A 179 -15.78 -3.37 6.12
C ALA A 179 -15.48 -2.26 5.11
N GLU A 180 -16.10 -1.11 5.31
CA GLU A 180 -15.82 0.10 4.53
C GLU A 180 -15.29 1.20 5.44
N LEU A 181 -14.32 1.96 4.94
CA LEU A 181 -13.72 3.11 5.62
C LEU A 181 -13.82 4.32 4.69
N THR A 182 -14.58 5.34 5.10
CA THR A 182 -14.65 6.59 4.35
C THR A 182 -13.74 7.62 4.99
N ALA A 183 -12.77 8.11 4.22
CA ALA A 183 -11.79 9.09 4.71
C ALA A 183 -12.41 10.49 4.85
N ASN A 184 -12.12 11.15 5.98
CA ASN A 184 -12.60 12.51 6.30
C ASN A 184 -11.56 13.60 6.00
N ALA A 185 -10.33 13.22 5.59
CA ALA A 185 -9.24 14.13 5.24
C ALA A 185 -8.28 13.49 4.23
N ASN A 186 -7.37 14.32 3.68
CA ASN A 186 -6.32 13.87 2.76
C ASN A 186 -5.03 13.61 3.52
N ASP A 187 -4.39 12.48 3.24
CA ASP A 187 -3.02 12.17 3.63
C ASP A 187 -2.42 11.12 2.68
N ALA A 188 -1.37 11.49 1.96
CA ALA A 188 -0.68 10.57 1.03
C ALA A 188 0.21 9.54 1.75
N LYS A 189 0.38 9.66 3.06
CA LYS A 189 1.25 8.82 3.91
C LYS A 189 0.48 8.17 5.07
N ALA A 190 -0.82 8.00 4.93
CA ALA A 190 -1.61 7.29 5.91
C ALA A 190 -1.18 5.83 6.05
N GLN A 191 -1.56 5.21 7.13
CA GLN A 191 -1.38 3.79 7.43
C GLN A 191 -2.73 3.15 7.80
N PHE A 192 -2.80 1.84 7.61
CA PHE A 192 -3.93 1.02 8.06
C PHE A 192 -3.66 0.49 9.46
N GLU A 193 -4.68 0.48 10.31
CA GLU A 193 -4.64 -0.13 11.64
C GLU A 193 -5.83 -1.06 11.86
N LEU A 194 -5.55 -2.26 12.36
CA LEU A 194 -6.54 -3.13 12.98
C LEU A 194 -6.38 -3.03 14.49
N VAL A 195 -7.36 -2.41 15.15
CA VAL A 195 -7.35 -2.11 16.59
C VAL A 195 -8.18 -3.13 17.35
N ALA A 196 -7.65 -3.63 18.44
CA ALA A 196 -8.26 -4.65 19.29
C ALA A 196 -8.29 -4.19 20.76
N ASP A 197 -9.45 -4.32 21.43
CA ASP A 197 -9.68 -3.89 22.80
C ASP A 197 -9.93 -5.05 23.79
N GLY A 198 -9.69 -6.27 23.38
CA GLY A 198 -10.01 -7.47 24.13
C GLY A 198 -8.83 -8.40 24.37
N LYS A 199 -9.12 -9.68 24.49
CA LYS A 199 -8.13 -10.73 24.77
C LYS A 199 -8.36 -11.99 23.95
N GLY A 200 -7.27 -12.70 23.67
CA GLY A 200 -7.28 -13.99 22.97
C GLY A 200 -6.36 -14.00 21.78
N THR A 201 -6.59 -14.96 20.90
CA THR A 201 -5.77 -15.18 19.71
C THR A 201 -6.59 -14.92 18.45
N ILE A 202 -5.99 -14.21 17.50
CA ILE A 202 -6.50 -14.04 16.14
C ILE A 202 -5.43 -14.56 15.19
N VAL A 203 -5.80 -15.44 14.27
CA VAL A 203 -4.98 -15.81 13.13
C VAL A 203 -5.57 -15.11 11.91
N LEU A 204 -4.76 -14.30 11.23
CA LEU A 204 -5.14 -13.48 10.08
C LEU A 204 -4.47 -14.00 8.82
N ASP A 205 -5.17 -13.84 7.69
CA ASP A 205 -4.63 -14.06 6.36
C ASP A 205 -5.36 -13.21 5.32
N VAL A 206 -4.69 -12.94 4.20
CA VAL A 206 -5.23 -12.20 3.03
C VAL A 206 -5.91 -10.89 3.46
N VAL A 207 -5.18 -10.04 4.17
CA VAL A 207 -5.65 -8.70 4.55
C VAL A 207 -5.53 -7.78 3.33
N SER A 208 -6.63 -7.18 2.92
CA SER A 208 -6.73 -6.42 1.68
C SER A 208 -7.51 -5.13 1.89
N LEU A 209 -7.00 -4.03 1.34
CA LEU A 209 -7.66 -2.72 1.38
C LEU A 209 -7.61 -2.09 -0.01
N PHE A 210 -8.77 -1.86 -0.61
CA PHE A 210 -8.91 -1.26 -1.94
C PHE A 210 -9.51 0.14 -1.89
N PRO A 211 -8.93 1.11 -2.62
CA PRO A 211 -9.61 2.37 -2.94
C PRO A 211 -10.73 2.13 -3.97
N PRO A 212 -11.52 3.14 -4.35
CA PRO A 212 -12.37 3.06 -5.54
C PRO A 212 -11.54 2.66 -6.77
N THR A 213 -12.05 1.71 -7.56
CA THR A 213 -11.37 1.17 -8.74
C THR A 213 -11.85 1.85 -10.03
N PHE A 214 -11.11 1.66 -11.13
CA PHE A 214 -11.48 2.20 -12.43
C PHE A 214 -12.88 1.74 -12.86
N LYS A 215 -13.79 2.68 -13.08
CA LYS A 215 -15.21 2.45 -13.39
C LYS A 215 -15.90 1.51 -12.40
N ASN A 216 -15.47 1.51 -11.14
CA ASN A 216 -15.97 0.61 -10.08
C ASN A 216 -15.87 -0.89 -10.42
N ARG A 217 -14.94 -1.29 -11.28
CA ARG A 217 -14.73 -2.69 -11.62
C ARG A 217 -14.13 -3.46 -10.44
N GLU A 218 -14.54 -4.72 -10.28
CA GLU A 218 -14.06 -5.60 -9.22
C GLU A 218 -12.65 -6.17 -9.49
N ASN A 219 -12.07 -5.91 -10.66
CA ASN A 219 -10.76 -6.42 -11.07
C ASN A 219 -9.57 -5.72 -10.37
N GLY A 220 -9.84 -4.78 -9.47
CA GLY A 220 -8.81 -4.12 -8.68
C GLY A 220 -7.93 -3.10 -9.43
N LEU A 221 -8.24 -2.76 -10.68
CA LEU A 221 -7.45 -1.78 -11.44
C LEU A 221 -7.63 -0.37 -10.89
N ARG A 222 -6.53 0.35 -10.78
CA ARG A 222 -6.49 1.75 -10.35
C ARG A 222 -7.19 2.66 -11.38
N PRO A 223 -7.88 3.76 -10.96
CA PRO A 223 -8.45 4.76 -11.86
C PRO A 223 -7.40 5.49 -12.69
#